data_4e704090f02b98c9f95868149663325d
#
_entry.id   4e704090f02b98c9f95868149663325d
#
_cell.length_a   1.000
_cell.length_b   1.000
_cell.length_c   1.000
_cell.angle_alpha   90.00
_cell.angle_beta   90.00
_cell.angle_gamma   90.00
#
_symmetry.space_group_name_H-M   'P 1'
#
loop_
_entity.id
_entity.type
_entity.pdbx_description
1 polymer ?
#
loop_
_entity_poly.entity_id
_entity_poly.type
_entity_poly.pdbx_seq_one_letter_code
_entity_poly.pdbx_strand_id
1 'polypeptide(L)'
;MNELHAWLAGQHAGLRTFKTFQLKLGEFAARYPEQRAFCRLLDAIVGRHIEEFDEAPLPSAVAERAYQSLLQSVADLDYRAAPAQQLGTLNRLAALSLTH
;
A
#
# COMPACT_ATOMS: atom_id res chain seq x y z
N MET A 1 6.35 0.90 9.95
CA MET A 1 6.05 0.16 8.73
C MET A 1 7.25 -0.45 8.01
N ASN A 2 8.42 -0.49 8.65
CA ASN A 2 9.64 -1.02 8.05
C ASN A 2 9.52 -2.49 7.63
N GLU A 3 8.80 -3.30 8.41
CA GLU A 3 8.58 -4.73 8.10
C GLU A 3 7.80 -4.91 6.80
N LEU A 4 6.75 -4.11 6.61
CA LEU A 4 5.93 -4.16 5.40
C LEU A 4 6.72 -3.71 4.18
N HIS A 5 7.48 -2.64 4.33
CA HIS A 5 8.34 -2.12 3.25
C HIS A 5 9.40 -3.15 2.87
N ALA A 6 10.08 -3.73 3.85
CA ALA A 6 11.13 -4.72 3.60
C ALA A 6 10.58 -5.94 2.86
N TRP A 7 9.42 -6.44 3.27
CA TRP A 7 8.77 -7.56 2.58
C TRP A 7 8.41 -7.18 1.15
N LEU A 8 7.75 -6.03 0.96
CA LEU A 8 7.27 -5.57 -0.34
C LEU A 8 8.43 -5.35 -1.32
N ALA A 9 9.53 -4.78 -0.85
CA ALA A 9 10.70 -4.49 -1.67
C ALA A 9 11.33 -5.74 -2.30
N GLY A 10 11.12 -6.91 -1.69
CA GLY A 10 11.64 -8.18 -2.20
C GLY A 10 10.69 -8.92 -3.14
N GLN A 11 9.55 -8.33 -3.50
CA GLN A 11 8.52 -9.00 -4.31
C GLN A 11 8.54 -8.54 -5.77
N HIS A 12 7.81 -9.27 -6.61
CA HIS A 12 7.57 -8.91 -8.00
C HIS A 12 6.31 -8.05 -8.14
N ALA A 13 6.24 -7.24 -9.18
CA ALA A 13 5.15 -6.29 -9.41
C ALA A 13 3.91 -6.94 -10.05
N GLY A 14 3.33 -7.96 -9.40
CA GLY A 14 2.15 -8.66 -9.90
C GLY A 14 0.96 -8.60 -8.94
N LEU A 15 -0.23 -8.97 -9.41
CA LEU A 15 -1.44 -8.97 -8.58
C LEU A 15 -1.31 -9.87 -7.36
N ARG A 16 -0.58 -10.98 -7.47
CA ARG A 16 -0.33 -11.87 -6.33
C ARG A 16 0.35 -11.11 -5.19
N THR A 17 1.33 -10.27 -5.50
CA THR A 17 2.02 -9.44 -4.52
C THR A 17 1.04 -8.50 -3.82
N PHE A 18 0.18 -7.83 -4.58
CA PHE A 18 -0.81 -6.92 -4.01
C PHE A 18 -1.82 -7.65 -3.12
N LYS A 19 -2.29 -8.81 -3.53
CA LYS A 19 -3.21 -9.63 -2.73
C LYS A 19 -2.57 -10.10 -1.43
N THR A 20 -1.31 -10.56 -1.48
CA THR A 20 -0.56 -10.96 -0.29
C THR A 20 -0.30 -9.75 0.62
N PHE A 21 -0.02 -8.59 0.02
CA PHE A 21 0.18 -7.36 0.78
C PHE A 21 -1.07 -6.99 1.60
N GLN A 22 -2.26 -7.15 1.04
CA GLN A 22 -3.51 -6.93 1.78
C GLN A 22 -3.61 -7.82 3.02
N LEU A 23 -3.24 -9.10 2.89
CA LEU A 23 -3.22 -10.01 4.04
C LEU A 23 -2.24 -9.55 5.10
N LYS A 24 -1.05 -9.10 4.67
CA LYS A 24 -0.03 -8.59 5.61
C LYS A 24 -0.45 -7.29 6.27
N LEU A 25 -1.19 -6.44 5.59
CA LEU A 25 -1.76 -5.23 6.19
C LEU A 25 -2.73 -5.57 7.32
N GLY A 26 -3.57 -6.57 7.10
CA GLY A 26 -4.51 -7.03 8.13
C GLY A 26 -3.78 -7.56 9.36
N GLU A 27 -2.76 -8.39 9.16
CA GLU A 27 -1.93 -8.93 10.25
C GLU A 27 -1.20 -7.81 11.01
N PHE A 28 -0.63 -6.86 10.26
CA PHE A 28 0.09 -5.73 10.83
C PHE A 28 -0.84 -4.83 11.66
N ALA A 29 -2.03 -4.53 11.14
CA ALA A 29 -3.01 -3.72 11.85
C ALA A 29 -3.50 -4.39 13.14
N ALA A 30 -3.62 -5.72 13.14
CA ALA A 30 -3.99 -6.47 14.35
C ALA A 30 -2.88 -6.43 15.40
N ARG A 31 -1.62 -6.48 14.95
CA ARG A 31 -0.45 -6.45 15.83
C ARG A 31 -0.17 -5.02 16.36
N TYR A 32 -0.41 -4.01 15.54
CA TYR A 32 -0.15 -2.60 15.86
C TYR A 32 -1.41 -1.77 15.62
N PRO A 33 -2.37 -1.79 16.57
CA PRO A 33 -3.65 -1.08 16.38
C PRO A 33 -3.52 0.42 16.13
N GLU A 34 -2.44 1.04 16.59
CA GLU A 34 -2.15 2.45 16.37
C GLU A 34 -1.84 2.78 14.90
N GLN A 35 -1.56 1.76 14.09
CA GLN A 35 -1.30 1.90 12.65
C GLN A 35 -2.53 1.58 11.79
N ARG A 36 -3.67 1.34 12.42
CA ARG A 36 -4.89 0.90 11.74
C ARG A 36 -5.32 1.82 10.60
N ALA A 37 -5.25 3.13 10.82
CA ALA A 37 -5.69 4.10 9.82
C ALA A 37 -4.86 3.99 8.54
N PHE A 38 -3.54 3.92 8.65
CA PHE A 38 -2.64 3.74 7.50
C PHE A 38 -2.92 2.42 6.79
N CYS A 39 -3.07 1.33 7.56
CA CYS A 39 -3.30 0.01 7.00
C CYS A 39 -4.62 -0.08 6.24
N ARG A 40 -5.70 0.49 6.80
CA ARG A 40 -7.00 0.49 6.14
C ARG A 40 -7.01 1.32 4.87
N LEU A 41 -6.32 2.46 4.88
CA LEU A 41 -6.23 3.32 3.71
C LEU A 41 -5.42 2.65 2.60
N LEU A 42 -4.28 2.05 2.93
CA LEU A 42 -3.47 1.27 1.98
C LEU A 42 -4.26 0.09 1.43
N ASP A 43 -4.99 -0.61 2.27
CA ASP A 43 -5.82 -1.74 1.85
C ASP A 43 -6.86 -1.31 0.81
N ALA A 44 -7.52 -0.18 1.03
CA ALA A 44 -8.50 0.36 0.09
C ALA A 44 -7.88 0.73 -1.25
N ILE A 45 -6.69 1.34 -1.24
CA ILE A 45 -5.96 1.72 -2.45
C ILE A 45 -5.56 0.48 -3.25
N VAL A 46 -4.97 -0.50 -2.57
CA VAL A 46 -4.53 -1.76 -3.19
C VAL A 46 -5.74 -2.56 -3.69
N GLY A 47 -6.83 -2.58 -2.92
CA GLY A 47 -8.06 -3.27 -3.30
C GLY A 47 -8.65 -2.74 -4.59
N ARG A 48 -8.65 -1.43 -4.78
CA ARG A 48 -9.13 -0.82 -6.04
C ARG A 48 -8.28 -1.24 -7.23
N HIS A 49 -6.97 -1.27 -7.05
CA HIS A 49 -6.04 -1.70 -8.11
C HIS A 49 -6.30 -3.17 -8.49
N ILE A 50 -6.47 -4.04 -7.51
CA ILE A 50 -6.76 -5.45 -7.74
C ILE A 50 -8.09 -5.62 -8.49
N GLU A 51 -9.15 -4.94 -8.04
CA GLU A 51 -10.47 -5.03 -8.68
C GLU A 51 -10.44 -4.60 -10.15
N GLU A 52 -9.67 -3.58 -10.47
CA GLU A 52 -9.57 -3.05 -11.81
C GLU A 52 -8.98 -4.05 -12.80
N PHE A 53 -8.09 -4.94 -12.32
CA PHE A 53 -7.39 -5.90 -13.18
C PHE A 53 -7.73 -7.37 -12.87
N ASP A 54 -8.77 -7.63 -12.08
CA ASP A 54 -9.11 -8.99 -11.64
C ASP A 54 -9.53 -9.87 -12.83
N GLU A 55 -10.23 -9.30 -13.83
CA GLU A 55 -10.69 -10.01 -15.00
C GLU A 55 -10.01 -9.56 -16.31
N ALA A 56 -8.95 -8.78 -16.19
CA ALA A 56 -8.24 -8.22 -17.35
C ALA A 56 -6.74 -8.41 -17.19
N PRO A 57 -5.98 -8.53 -18.29
CA PRO A 57 -4.53 -8.60 -18.21
C PRO A 57 -3.96 -7.31 -17.61
N LEU A 58 -3.01 -7.45 -16.69
CA LEU A 58 -2.30 -6.32 -16.10
C LEU A 58 -1.04 -6.06 -16.93
N PRO A 59 -0.98 -4.94 -17.69
CA PRO A 59 0.23 -4.61 -18.45
C PRO A 59 1.45 -4.44 -17.53
N SER A 60 2.59 -4.94 -17.96
CA SER A 60 3.82 -4.91 -17.16
C SER A 60 4.22 -3.51 -16.72
N ALA A 61 4.06 -2.51 -17.58
CA ALA A 61 4.39 -1.13 -17.26
C ALA A 61 3.46 -0.55 -16.19
N VAL A 62 2.18 -0.91 -16.22
CA VAL A 62 1.20 -0.49 -15.21
C VAL A 62 1.52 -1.17 -13.89
N ALA A 63 1.81 -2.48 -13.91
CA ALA A 63 2.17 -3.25 -12.73
C ALA A 63 3.41 -2.66 -12.04
N GLU A 64 4.44 -2.34 -12.81
CA GLU A 64 5.69 -1.80 -12.26
C GLU A 64 5.47 -0.41 -11.64
N ARG A 65 4.72 0.46 -12.31
CA ARG A 65 4.42 1.79 -11.76
C ARG A 65 3.61 1.71 -10.47
N ALA A 66 2.61 0.83 -10.43
CA ALA A 66 1.79 0.62 -9.26
C ALA A 66 2.66 0.10 -8.10
N TYR A 67 3.54 -0.85 -8.37
CA TYR A 67 4.45 -1.41 -7.38
C TYR A 67 5.41 -0.35 -6.82
N GLN A 68 6.05 0.45 -7.68
CA GLN A 68 6.95 1.52 -7.23
C GLN A 68 6.20 2.59 -6.44
N SER A 69 5.00 2.95 -6.87
CA SER A 69 4.17 3.91 -6.16
C SER A 69 3.78 3.41 -4.77
N LEU A 70 3.45 2.12 -4.65
CA LEU A 70 3.12 1.51 -3.37
C LEU A 70 4.36 1.45 -2.45
N LEU A 71 5.53 1.05 -2.98
CA LEU A 71 6.79 1.05 -2.23
C LEU A 71 7.09 2.43 -1.66
N GLN A 72 6.97 3.47 -2.47
CA GLN A 72 7.22 4.84 -2.04
C GLN A 72 6.23 5.28 -0.98
N SER A 73 4.95 4.94 -1.14
CA SER A 73 3.91 5.29 -0.18
C SER A 73 4.18 4.65 1.18
N VAL A 74 4.58 3.38 1.20
CA VAL A 74 4.91 2.67 2.45
C VAL A 74 6.17 3.27 3.08
N ALA A 75 7.17 3.61 2.27
CA ALA A 75 8.42 4.23 2.76
C ALA A 75 8.15 5.59 3.41
N ASP A 76 7.17 6.34 2.90
CA ASP A 76 6.83 7.68 3.40
C ASP A 76 6.05 7.65 4.72
N LEU A 77 5.53 6.49 5.14
CA LEU A 77 4.76 6.37 6.37
C LEU A 77 5.68 6.35 7.57
N ASP A 78 5.55 7.37 8.43
CA ASP A 78 6.29 7.47 9.68
C ASP A 78 5.31 7.66 10.83
N TYR A 79 5.03 6.58 11.55
CA TYR A 79 4.11 6.60 12.69
C TYR A 79 4.67 7.34 13.92
N ARG A 80 5.97 7.68 13.89
CA ARG A 80 6.62 8.47 14.95
C ARG A 80 6.57 9.97 14.67
N ALA A 81 6.10 10.35 13.48
CA ALA A 81 5.99 11.76 13.09
C ALA A 81 4.93 12.49 13.94
N ALA A 82 5.03 13.81 13.99
CA ALA A 82 4.04 14.64 14.66
C ALA A 82 2.64 14.44 14.04
N PRO A 83 1.55 14.57 14.83
CA PRO A 83 0.20 14.35 14.33
C PRO A 83 -0.15 15.11 13.05
N ALA A 84 0.29 16.36 12.93
CA ALA A 84 0.04 17.15 11.73
C ALA A 84 0.71 16.55 10.49
N GLN A 85 1.92 16.01 10.63
CA GLN A 85 2.64 15.34 9.54
C GLN A 85 1.97 14.02 9.18
N GLN A 86 1.50 13.26 10.17
CA GLN A 86 0.76 12.03 9.94
C GLN A 86 -0.54 12.29 9.18
N LEU A 87 -1.27 13.33 9.56
CA LEU A 87 -2.49 13.73 8.87
C LEU A 87 -2.20 14.12 7.42
N GLY A 88 -1.13 14.87 7.18
CA GLY A 88 -0.69 15.21 5.83
C GLY A 88 -0.38 13.98 4.99
N THR A 89 0.28 12.98 5.56
CA THR A 89 0.57 11.72 4.89
C THR A 89 -0.73 10.97 4.56
N LEU A 90 -1.66 10.89 5.51
CA LEU A 90 -2.96 10.26 5.28
C LEU A 90 -3.74 10.96 4.15
N ASN A 91 -3.71 12.27 4.11
CA ASN A 91 -4.39 13.04 3.07
C ASN A 91 -3.77 12.78 1.69
N ARG A 92 -2.46 12.66 1.60
CA ARG A 92 -1.79 12.30 0.34
C ARG A 92 -2.16 10.90 -0.10
N LEU A 93 -2.20 9.93 0.83
CA LEU A 93 -2.63 8.57 0.54
C LEU A 93 -4.08 8.52 0.07
N ALA A 94 -4.95 9.31 0.68
CA ALA A 94 -6.36 9.35 0.30
C ALA A 94 -6.56 9.81 -1.16
N ALA A 95 -5.63 10.60 -1.68
CA ALA A 95 -5.66 11.07 -3.06
C ALA A 95 -4.95 10.13 -4.03
N LEU A 96 -4.25 9.11 -3.54
CA LEU A 96 -3.44 8.23 -4.36
C LEU A 96 -4.28 7.22 -5.14
N SER A 97 -3.92 7.01 -6.41
CA SER A 97 -4.39 5.89 -7.20
C SER A 97 -3.20 5.19 -7.82
N LEU A 98 -3.13 3.86 -7.69
CA LEU A 98 -2.04 3.06 -8.25
C LEU A 98 -2.14 2.89 -9.76
N THR A 99 -3.31 3.17 -10.34
CA THR A 99 -3.57 2.96 -11.78
C THR A 99 -3.56 4.23 -12.61
N HIS A 100 -3.43 5.38 -11.99
CA HIS A 100 -3.45 6.67 -12.69
C HIS A 100 -2.24 7.52 -12.39
#